data_a969ced21ec99a4ead7859866f515dbf
#
_entry.id   a969ced21ec99a4ead7859866f515dbf
#
_cell.length_a   1.000
_cell.length_b   1.000
_cell.length_c   1.000
_cell.angle_alpha   90.00
_cell.angle_beta   90.00
_cell.angle_gamma   90.00
#
_symmetry.space_group_name_H-M   'P 1'
#
loop_
_entity.id
_entity.type
_entity.pdbx_description
1 polymer ?
#
loop_
_entity_poly.entity_id
_entity_poly.type
_entity_poly.pdbx_seq_one_letter_code
_entity_poly.pdbx_strand_id
1 'polypeptide(L)'
;MQDLLITNARAVLSGKIRPATLWLSGGKIKQIFTEEVSLPNTPSFDAKGALAVPGFIDLHIHGFAGHGPENANPADLLTMSDELARYGVCAFC
;
A
#
# COMPACT_ATOMS: atom_id res chain seq x y z
N MET A 1 3.27 7.16 12.17
CA MET A 1 2.32 6.08 11.83
C MET A 1 2.61 4.89 12.74
N GLN A 2 1.57 4.35 13.33
CA GLN A 2 1.67 3.17 14.18
C GLN A 2 2.12 1.95 13.36
N ASP A 3 2.91 1.07 13.98
CA ASP A 3 3.28 -0.20 13.36
C ASP A 3 2.05 -1.07 13.12
N LEU A 4 2.06 -1.86 12.08
CA LEU A 4 0.98 -2.76 11.69
C LEU A 4 1.56 -4.04 11.10
N LEU A 5 1.00 -5.19 11.49
CA LEU A 5 1.23 -6.46 10.80
C LEU A 5 0.07 -6.74 9.84
N ILE A 6 0.37 -7.07 8.61
CA ILE A 6 -0.60 -7.66 7.69
C ILE A 6 -0.34 -9.16 7.67
N THR A 7 -1.27 -9.93 8.21
CA THR A 7 -1.16 -11.38 8.35
C THR A 7 -1.99 -12.11 7.29
N ASN A 8 -1.72 -13.39 7.09
CA ASN A 8 -2.45 -14.25 6.14
C ASN A 8 -2.53 -13.68 4.73
N ALA A 9 -1.50 -12.96 4.29
CA ALA A 9 -1.36 -12.51 2.93
C ALA A 9 -0.67 -13.55 2.06
N ARG A 10 -0.85 -13.43 0.74
CA ARG A 10 -0.06 -14.12 -0.27
C ARG A 10 0.71 -13.06 -1.04
N ALA A 11 2.00 -12.98 -0.83
CA ALA A 11 2.85 -11.97 -1.44
C ALA A 11 3.50 -12.47 -2.72
N VAL A 12 3.58 -11.62 -3.73
CA VAL A 12 4.36 -11.87 -4.94
C VAL A 12 5.80 -11.46 -4.66
N LEU A 13 6.67 -12.45 -4.50
CA LEU A 13 8.08 -12.28 -4.17
C LEU A 13 8.95 -12.98 -5.21
N SER A 14 9.80 -12.23 -5.90
CA SER A 14 10.70 -12.79 -6.92
C SER A 14 9.98 -13.68 -7.95
N GLY A 15 8.82 -13.22 -8.43
CA GLY A 15 8.02 -13.93 -9.43
C GLY A 15 7.23 -15.13 -8.90
N LYS A 16 7.19 -15.34 -7.60
CA LYS A 16 6.44 -16.44 -6.97
C LYS A 16 5.46 -15.89 -5.95
N ILE A 17 4.33 -16.59 -5.78
CA ILE A 17 3.34 -16.29 -4.77
C ILE A 17 3.65 -17.15 -3.54
N ARG A 18 3.81 -16.50 -2.39
CA ARG A 18 4.13 -17.17 -1.12
C ARG A 18 3.25 -16.64 0.00
N PRO A 19 2.84 -17.49 0.97
CA PRO A 19 2.27 -16.98 2.21
C PRO A 19 3.23 -15.99 2.87
N ALA A 20 2.70 -14.89 3.38
CA ALA A 20 3.53 -13.84 3.95
C ALA A 20 2.83 -13.07 5.06
N THR A 21 3.64 -12.58 5.99
CA THR A 21 3.27 -11.53 6.94
C THR A 21 4.13 -10.32 6.66
N LEU A 22 3.50 -9.15 6.49
CA LEU A 22 4.19 -7.90 6.22
C LEU A 22 4.19 -7.03 7.47
N TRP A 23 5.36 -6.56 7.86
CA TRP A 23 5.51 -5.60 8.96
C TRP A 23 5.66 -4.19 8.37
N LEU A 24 4.67 -3.36 8.63
CA LEU A 24 4.67 -1.95 8.24
C LEU A 24 5.11 -1.10 9.42
N SER A 25 6.07 -0.23 9.21
CA SER A 25 6.59 0.67 10.23
C SER A 25 7.10 1.95 9.58
N GLY A 26 6.75 3.09 10.14
CA GLY A 26 7.20 4.39 9.63
C GLY A 26 6.78 4.67 8.19
N GLY A 27 5.62 4.18 7.75
CA GLY A 27 5.14 4.36 6.38
C GLY A 27 5.84 3.47 5.34
N LYS A 28 6.58 2.45 5.78
CA LYS A 28 7.35 1.56 4.91
C LYS A 28 7.11 0.11 5.26
N ILE A 29 7.35 -0.78 4.31
CA ILE A 29 7.46 -2.21 4.59
C ILE A 29 8.82 -2.43 5.24
N LYS A 30 8.81 -2.68 6.54
CA LYS A 30 10.04 -2.90 7.31
C LYS A 30 10.60 -4.29 7.07
N GLN A 31 9.71 -5.29 7.01
CA GLN A 31 10.10 -6.68 6.78
C GLN A 31 8.94 -7.49 6.23
N ILE A 32 9.27 -8.51 5.45
CA ILE A 32 8.34 -9.52 4.96
C ILE A 32 8.81 -10.86 5.49
N PHE A 33 7.90 -11.55 6.21
CA PHE A 33 8.16 -12.88 6.74
C PHE A 33 7.41 -13.90 5.90
N THR A 34 8.02 -15.03 5.62
CA THR A 34 7.37 -16.16 4.93
C THR A 34 6.78 -17.17 5.90
N GLU A 35 6.88 -16.92 7.18
CA GLU A 35 6.37 -17.72 8.29
C GLU A 35 5.41 -16.89 9.15
N GLU A 36 4.63 -17.53 9.99
CA GLU A 36 3.79 -16.83 10.94
C GLU A 36 4.64 -16.08 11.96
N VAL A 37 4.31 -14.80 12.14
CA VAL A 37 4.99 -13.92 13.09
C VAL A 37 3.94 -13.11 13.85
N SER A 38 4.16 -12.99 15.15
CA SER A 38 3.44 -12.04 15.99
C SER A 38 4.45 -11.11 16.65
N LEU A 39 4.12 -9.85 16.74
CA LEU A 39 4.94 -8.86 17.45
C LEU A 39 4.16 -8.33 18.64
N PRO A 40 4.78 -8.27 19.84
CA PRO A 40 4.12 -7.73 21.02
C PRO A 40 3.61 -6.31 20.78
N ASN A 41 2.40 -6.03 21.28
CA ASN A 41 1.77 -4.70 21.22
C ASN A 41 1.64 -4.10 19.81
N THR A 42 1.68 -4.94 18.77
CA THR A 42 1.53 -4.49 17.39
C THR A 42 0.18 -4.96 16.86
N PRO A 43 -0.72 -4.04 16.44
CA PRO A 43 -1.98 -4.42 15.84
C PRO A 43 -1.76 -5.19 14.55
N SER A 44 -2.73 -6.04 14.21
CA SER A 44 -2.67 -6.84 12.98
C SER A 44 -3.93 -6.66 12.15
N PHE A 45 -3.76 -6.78 10.85
CA PHE A 45 -4.83 -6.84 9.86
C PHE A 45 -4.76 -8.20 9.17
N ASP A 46 -5.84 -8.94 9.22
CA ASP A 46 -5.94 -10.24 8.56
C ASP A 46 -6.31 -10.05 7.09
N ALA A 47 -5.39 -10.35 6.19
CA ALA A 47 -5.61 -10.25 4.74
C ALA A 47 -6.49 -11.38 4.18
N LYS A 48 -6.79 -12.41 4.99
CA LYS A 48 -7.67 -13.52 4.61
C LYS A 48 -7.30 -14.20 3.28
N GLY A 49 -6.02 -14.33 3.02
CA GLY A 49 -5.50 -14.94 1.79
C GLY A 49 -5.45 -14.01 0.59
N ALA A 50 -5.70 -12.71 0.77
CA ALA A 50 -5.59 -11.74 -0.33
C ALA A 50 -4.15 -11.63 -0.82
N LEU A 51 -4.00 -11.27 -2.09
CA LEU A 51 -2.69 -11.02 -2.69
C LEU A 51 -2.13 -9.68 -2.21
N ALA A 52 -0.86 -9.70 -1.81
CA ALA A 52 -0.08 -8.49 -1.56
C ALA A 52 0.87 -8.29 -2.74
N VAL A 53 0.67 -7.20 -3.44
CA VAL A 53 1.46 -6.82 -4.62
C VAL A 53 1.94 -5.38 -4.45
N PRO A 54 3.00 -4.96 -5.17
CA PRO A 54 3.36 -3.54 -5.20
C PRO A 54 2.19 -2.67 -5.66
N GLY A 55 2.06 -1.49 -5.11
CA GLY A 55 1.07 -0.51 -5.55
C GLY A 55 1.31 -0.11 -7.01
N PHE A 56 0.23 0.32 -7.67
CA PHE A 56 0.32 0.77 -9.07
C PHE A 56 1.01 2.13 -9.15
N ILE A 57 1.71 2.35 -10.26
CA ILE A 57 2.27 3.65 -10.63
C ILE A 57 1.56 4.08 -11.91
N ASP A 58 0.86 5.22 -11.86
CA ASP A 58 0.22 5.79 -13.03
C ASP A 58 1.20 6.76 -13.71
N LEU A 59 1.65 6.39 -14.89
CA LEU A 59 2.67 7.15 -15.62
C LEU A 59 2.10 8.34 -16.39
N HIS A 60 0.78 8.44 -16.52
CA HIS A 60 0.16 9.53 -17.26
C HIS A 60 -1.28 9.75 -16.78
N ILE A 61 -1.48 10.82 -16.01
CA ILE A 61 -2.79 11.15 -15.46
C ILE A 61 -3.04 12.65 -15.59
N HIS A 62 -4.26 13.02 -16.02
CA HIS A 62 -4.69 14.42 -16.12
C HIS A 62 -5.55 14.87 -14.96
N GLY A 63 -6.07 13.93 -14.16
CA GLY A 63 -6.89 14.23 -13.00
C GLY A 63 -7.63 13.00 -12.50
N PHE A 64 -8.18 13.11 -11.29
CA PHE A 64 -8.95 12.04 -10.67
C PHE A 64 -9.90 12.62 -9.62
N ALA A 65 -11.08 12.02 -9.50
CA ALA A 65 -12.08 12.40 -8.49
C ALA A 65 -12.46 13.90 -8.55
N GLY A 66 -12.51 14.49 -9.75
CA GLY A 66 -12.85 15.91 -9.95
C GLY A 66 -11.70 16.88 -9.66
N HIS A 67 -10.49 16.37 -9.41
CA HIS A 67 -9.30 17.18 -9.14
C HIS A 67 -8.26 16.93 -10.24
N GLY A 68 -7.56 17.98 -10.66
CA GLY A 68 -6.57 17.87 -11.72
C GLY A 68 -5.31 18.66 -11.43
N PRO A 69 -4.15 18.21 -11.96
CA PRO A 69 -2.88 18.86 -11.74
C PRO A 69 -2.73 20.19 -12.51
N GLU A 70 -3.55 20.43 -13.52
CA GLU A 70 -3.47 21.63 -14.36
C GLU A 70 -3.67 22.92 -13.58
N ASN A 71 -4.44 22.88 -12.51
CA ASN A 71 -4.70 24.03 -11.67
C ASN A 71 -3.60 24.29 -10.64
N ALA A 72 -2.59 23.43 -10.59
CA ALA A 72 -1.42 23.54 -9.71
C ALA A 72 -1.74 23.89 -8.25
N ASN A 73 -2.93 23.53 -7.78
CA ASN A 73 -3.35 23.76 -6.40
C ASN A 73 -2.86 22.58 -5.53
N PRO A 74 -1.99 22.82 -4.52
CA PRO A 74 -1.51 21.75 -3.65
C PRO A 74 -2.61 20.97 -2.96
N ALA A 75 -3.70 21.61 -2.57
CA ALA A 75 -4.83 20.95 -1.93
C ALA A 75 -5.52 19.97 -2.87
N ASP A 76 -5.69 20.30 -4.14
CA ASP A 76 -6.26 19.41 -5.15
C ASP A 76 -5.35 18.22 -5.42
N LEU A 77 -4.03 18.43 -5.48
CA LEU A 77 -3.06 17.36 -5.66
C LEU A 77 -3.08 16.38 -4.48
N LEU A 78 -3.18 16.89 -3.25
CA LEU A 78 -3.28 16.04 -2.06
C LEU A 78 -4.57 15.23 -2.07
N THR A 79 -5.71 15.85 -2.38
CA THR A 79 -6.99 15.16 -2.47
C THR A 79 -6.96 14.07 -3.55
N MET A 80 -6.42 14.39 -4.72
CA MET A 80 -6.24 13.43 -5.81
C MET A 80 -5.36 12.26 -5.37
N SER A 81 -4.26 12.54 -4.68
CA SER A 81 -3.34 11.53 -4.17
C SER A 81 -4.03 10.59 -3.16
N ASP A 82 -4.78 11.14 -2.22
CA ASP A 82 -5.51 10.36 -1.23
C ASP A 82 -6.57 9.46 -1.86
N GLU A 83 -7.31 9.98 -2.84
CA GLU A 83 -8.30 9.18 -3.55
C GLU A 83 -7.67 8.08 -4.40
N LEU A 84 -6.57 8.36 -5.10
CA LEU A 84 -5.84 7.36 -5.87
C LEU A 84 -5.31 6.22 -4.99
N ALA A 85 -4.85 6.53 -3.78
CA ALA A 85 -4.37 5.53 -2.84
C ALA A 85 -5.45 4.50 -2.48
N ARG A 86 -6.72 4.91 -2.44
CA ARG A 86 -7.86 4.00 -2.18
C ARG A 86 -8.02 2.94 -3.27
N TYR A 87 -7.50 3.19 -4.46
CA TYR A 87 -7.53 2.26 -5.59
C TYR A 87 -6.19 1.57 -5.84
N GLY A 88 -5.27 1.68 -4.88
CA GLY A 88 -3.99 0.99 -4.95
C GLY A 88 -2.92 1.71 -5.79
N VAL A 89 -3.15 2.96 -6.16
CA VAL A 89 -2.15 3.78 -6.87
C VAL A 89 -1.27 4.48 -5.84
N CYS A 90 0.03 4.17 -5.84
CA CYS A 90 0.98 4.69 -4.86
C CYS A 90 1.85 5.84 -5.39
N ALA A 91 1.85 6.06 -6.69
CA ALA A 91 2.54 7.18 -7.33
C ALA A 91 1.89 7.49 -8.68
N PHE A 92 2.02 8.73 -9.12
CA PHE A 92 1.54 9.16 -10.45
C PHE A 92 2.44 10.25 -11.03
N CYS A 93 2.39 10.40 -12.34
CA CYS A 93 3.07 11.44 -13.09
C CYS A 93 2.09 12.33 -13.83
#